data_450ee367c82451112a793010a3ff4ef7
#
_entry.id   450ee367c82451112a793010a3ff4ef7
#
_cell.length_a   1.000
_cell.length_b   1.000
_cell.length_c   1.000
_cell.angle_alpha   90.00
_cell.angle_beta   90.00
_cell.angle_gamma   90.00
#
_symmetry.space_group_name_H-M   'P 1'
#
loop_
_entity.id
_entity.type
_entity.pdbx_description
1 polymer ?
#
loop_
_entity_poly.entity_id
_entity_poly.type
_entity_poly.pdbx_seq_one_letter_code
_entity_poly.pdbx_strand_id
1 'polypeptide(L)'
;PNDQLDEEYSDGDIMIQACSNDPQVTFHAIHNLIRPFRDIIKIRWSQHGFISAKKNETPRNLMAFKDGTVNPRKNSDLKKYIFINNGWAKNGTYCIIRRIQIHIETWDRTALEEQEAIFGRKRSTGAPLTGKKEFDNIDLNAKNSKGEYVIDENAHTRLAREVKTSIKRRAYNYNDGTNAKTGNLDTGLLFICFQKSIQQFINIQNNLGHNDKLNEYITHRGSASFLVLPGIQKGGYIGETLFS
;
A
#
# COMPACT_ATOMS: atom_id res chain seq x y z
N PRO A 1 -2.76 11.95 11.01
CA PRO A 1 -3.67 11.36 11.99
C PRO A 1 -3.53 9.85 11.99
N ASN A 2 -3.83 9.18 13.12
CA ASN A 2 -3.69 7.73 13.35
C ASN A 2 -2.28 7.17 13.22
N ASP A 3 -1.28 7.99 13.12
CA ASP A 3 0.10 7.57 13.22
C ASP A 3 0.45 7.35 14.69
N GLN A 4 0.81 6.11 15.03
CA GLN A 4 1.39 5.69 16.29
C GLN A 4 2.65 4.90 15.94
N LEU A 5 3.63 5.62 15.39
CA LEU A 5 4.82 5.02 14.82
C LEU A 5 5.72 4.44 15.90
N ASP A 6 6.11 3.20 15.70
CA ASP A 6 7.17 2.54 16.45
C ASP A 6 8.50 2.80 15.74
N GLU A 7 9.49 3.26 16.47
CA GLU A 7 10.85 3.50 15.93
C GLU A 7 11.46 2.21 15.35
N GLU A 8 11.09 1.06 15.92
CA GLU A 8 11.54 -0.26 15.47
C GLU A 8 11.14 -0.54 14.00
N TYR A 9 9.99 -0.01 13.53
CA TYR A 9 9.47 -0.25 12.18
C TYR A 9 9.49 0.99 11.29
N SER A 10 10.32 1.97 11.62
CA SER A 10 10.36 3.25 10.92
C SER A 10 11.75 3.56 10.39
N ASP A 11 11.79 4.32 9.29
CA ASP A 11 13.01 4.80 8.63
C ASP A 11 13.97 3.71 8.12
N GLY A 12 15.15 4.12 7.73
CA GLY A 12 16.24 3.33 7.19
C GLY A 12 16.92 4.04 6.02
N ASP A 13 18.22 3.77 5.84
CA ASP A 13 19.02 4.38 4.76
C ASP A 13 18.85 3.64 3.44
N ILE A 14 18.72 2.30 3.50
CA ILE A 14 18.62 1.42 2.35
C ILE A 14 17.43 0.47 2.53
N MET A 15 16.62 0.35 1.49
CA MET A 15 15.55 -0.62 1.42
C MET A 15 15.87 -1.70 0.40
N ILE A 16 15.69 -2.96 0.78
CA ILE A 16 15.77 -4.11 -0.10
C ILE A 16 14.43 -4.84 -0.08
N GLN A 17 13.84 -5.08 -1.25
CA GLN A 17 12.64 -5.91 -1.40
C GLN A 17 12.97 -7.13 -2.24
N ALA A 18 12.77 -8.32 -1.69
CA ALA A 18 12.83 -9.58 -2.42
C ALA A 18 11.44 -10.22 -2.49
N CYS A 19 11.09 -10.75 -3.65
CA CYS A 19 9.81 -11.41 -3.90
C CYS A 19 10.04 -12.75 -4.58
N SER A 20 9.41 -13.80 -4.05
CA SER A 20 9.43 -15.15 -4.60
C SER A 20 8.14 -15.88 -4.22
N ASN A 21 7.85 -16.98 -4.89
CA ASN A 21 6.79 -17.92 -4.47
C ASN A 21 7.27 -18.85 -3.35
N ASP A 22 8.57 -18.82 -3.02
CA ASP A 22 9.19 -19.61 -1.96
C ASP A 22 9.80 -18.68 -0.90
N PRO A 23 9.34 -18.73 0.36
CA PRO A 23 9.89 -17.94 1.45
C PRO A 23 11.39 -18.17 1.72
N GLN A 24 11.89 -19.40 1.51
CA GLN A 24 13.32 -19.70 1.69
C GLN A 24 14.16 -18.99 0.64
N VAL A 25 13.70 -18.95 -0.62
CA VAL A 25 14.38 -18.22 -1.69
C VAL A 25 14.40 -16.73 -1.37
N THR A 26 13.29 -16.18 -0.87
CA THR A 26 13.22 -14.77 -0.44
C THR A 26 14.22 -14.47 0.66
N PHE A 27 14.28 -15.32 1.70
CA PHE A 27 15.24 -15.19 2.79
C PHE A 27 16.69 -15.21 2.30
N HIS A 28 17.05 -16.22 1.51
CA HIS A 28 18.41 -16.36 1.00
C HIS A 28 18.83 -15.24 0.06
N ALA A 29 17.90 -14.69 -0.74
CA ALA A 29 18.19 -13.53 -1.58
C ALA A 29 18.61 -12.31 -0.74
N ILE A 30 17.86 -11.97 0.31
CA ILE A 30 18.20 -10.88 1.22
C ILE A 30 19.50 -11.18 1.98
N HIS A 31 19.61 -12.38 2.55
CA HIS A 31 20.78 -12.78 3.33
C HIS A 31 22.07 -12.70 2.54
N ASN A 32 22.07 -13.20 1.30
CA ASN A 32 23.25 -13.18 0.44
C ASN A 32 23.64 -11.75 0.00
N LEU A 33 22.68 -10.85 -0.18
CA LEU A 33 22.96 -9.45 -0.44
C LEU A 33 23.59 -8.74 0.76
N ILE A 34 23.17 -9.03 1.98
CA ILE A 34 23.62 -8.35 3.20
C ILE A 34 24.94 -8.93 3.70
N ARG A 35 25.14 -10.24 3.56
CA ARG A 35 26.29 -10.96 4.13
C ARG A 35 27.67 -10.35 3.84
N PRO A 36 27.98 -9.88 2.61
CA PRO A 36 29.28 -9.25 2.32
C PRO A 36 29.50 -7.91 3.02
N PHE A 37 28.44 -7.26 3.47
CA PHE A 37 28.45 -5.90 4.03
C PHE A 37 28.18 -5.84 5.53
N ARG A 38 28.16 -6.98 6.24
CA ARG A 38 27.79 -7.05 7.65
C ARG A 38 28.60 -6.18 8.58
N ASP A 39 29.83 -5.83 8.20
CA ASP A 39 30.71 -4.97 8.98
C ASP A 39 30.44 -3.47 8.74
N ILE A 40 29.62 -3.14 7.74
CA ILE A 40 29.33 -1.77 7.30
C ILE A 40 27.86 -1.43 7.51
N ILE A 41 26.95 -2.41 7.34
CA ILE A 41 25.50 -2.20 7.44
C ILE A 41 24.90 -3.02 8.57
N LYS A 42 23.82 -2.49 9.16
CA LYS A 42 22.99 -3.16 10.17
C LYS A 42 21.55 -3.23 9.65
N ILE A 43 20.92 -4.38 9.81
CA ILE A 43 19.47 -4.49 9.57
C ILE A 43 18.77 -3.66 10.64
N ARG A 44 18.02 -2.64 10.22
CA ARG A 44 17.21 -1.83 11.12
C ARG A 44 15.93 -2.58 11.48
N TRP A 45 15.18 -3.03 10.46
CA TRP A 45 13.98 -3.85 10.62
C TRP A 45 13.72 -4.68 9.36
N SER A 46 12.88 -5.66 9.48
CA SER A 46 12.44 -6.49 8.36
C SER A 46 10.96 -6.84 8.53
N GLN A 47 10.25 -7.04 7.43
CA GLN A 47 8.87 -7.49 7.44
C GLN A 47 8.67 -8.58 6.40
N HIS A 48 8.21 -9.73 6.86
CA HIS A 48 7.69 -10.77 5.97
C HIS A 48 6.27 -10.42 5.57
N GLY A 49 5.98 -10.52 4.28
CA GLY A 49 4.66 -10.28 3.75
C GLY A 49 4.26 -11.38 2.77
N PHE A 50 2.97 -11.57 2.60
CA PHE A 50 2.41 -12.51 1.65
C PHE A 50 1.24 -11.89 0.88
N ILE A 51 1.05 -12.36 -0.33
CA ILE A 51 -0.08 -11.99 -1.17
C ILE A 51 -0.42 -13.18 -2.06
N SER A 52 -1.70 -13.44 -2.24
CA SER A 52 -2.17 -14.49 -3.11
C SER A 52 -3.35 -14.01 -3.94
N ALA A 53 -3.31 -14.30 -5.21
CA ALA A 53 -4.43 -14.11 -6.13
C ALA A 53 -4.30 -15.10 -7.28
N LYS A 54 -5.42 -15.55 -7.83
CA LYS A 54 -5.41 -16.28 -9.09
C LYS A 54 -4.94 -15.37 -10.22
N LYS A 55 -4.47 -15.98 -11.30
CA LYS A 55 -4.07 -15.23 -12.49
C LYS A 55 -5.22 -14.32 -12.95
N ASN A 56 -4.91 -13.03 -13.15
CA ASN A 56 -5.85 -11.98 -13.54
C ASN A 56 -6.89 -11.57 -12.47
N GLU A 57 -6.76 -12.00 -11.24
CA GLU A 57 -7.56 -11.49 -10.12
C GLU A 57 -6.82 -10.40 -9.36
N THR A 58 -7.58 -9.45 -8.82
CA THR A 58 -7.05 -8.49 -7.85
C THR A 58 -6.96 -9.17 -6.48
N PRO A 59 -5.79 -9.15 -5.82
CA PRO A 59 -5.63 -9.75 -4.50
C PRO A 59 -6.49 -9.07 -3.44
N ARG A 60 -6.65 -9.74 -2.29
CA ARG A 60 -7.39 -9.23 -1.15
C ARG A 60 -6.43 -8.93 0.02
N ASN A 61 -6.76 -7.87 0.76
CA ASN A 61 -6.18 -7.63 2.07
C ASN A 61 -6.83 -8.53 3.14
N LEU A 62 -6.35 -8.48 4.38
CA LEU A 62 -6.88 -9.30 5.48
C LEU A 62 -8.29 -8.91 5.94
N MET A 63 -8.77 -7.73 5.56
CA MET A 63 -10.18 -7.33 5.72
C MET A 63 -11.09 -7.93 4.63
N ALA A 64 -10.54 -8.79 3.77
CA ALA A 64 -11.18 -9.48 2.65
C ALA A 64 -11.63 -8.58 1.48
N PHE A 65 -11.21 -7.31 1.43
CA PHE A 65 -11.46 -6.41 0.31
C PHE A 65 -10.36 -6.48 -0.74
N LYS A 66 -10.73 -6.29 -2.02
CA LYS A 66 -9.78 -6.25 -3.12
C LYS A 66 -8.89 -5.01 -3.04
N ASP A 67 -7.58 -5.20 -3.10
CA ASP A 67 -6.58 -4.13 -3.08
C ASP A 67 -5.76 -4.08 -4.37
N GLY A 68 -5.73 -2.90 -4.99
CA GLY A 68 -5.03 -2.69 -6.27
C GLY A 68 -5.92 -2.54 -7.51
N THR A 69 -7.24 -2.58 -7.37
CA THR A 69 -8.20 -2.43 -8.47
C THR A 69 -7.93 -1.19 -9.33
N VAL A 70 -7.60 -0.06 -8.71
CA VAL A 70 -7.39 1.24 -9.39
C VAL A 70 -5.93 1.57 -9.64
N ASN A 71 -5.02 0.62 -9.54
CA ASN A 71 -3.61 0.84 -9.86
C ASN A 71 -3.44 1.29 -11.32
N PRO A 72 -2.56 2.27 -11.60
CA PRO A 72 -2.19 2.63 -12.96
C PRO A 72 -1.53 1.44 -13.66
N ARG A 73 -2.03 1.09 -14.85
CA ARG A 73 -1.56 -0.07 -15.64
C ARG A 73 -1.06 0.34 -17.02
N LYS A 74 -1.63 1.42 -17.61
CA LYS A 74 -1.23 1.91 -18.92
C LYS A 74 0.12 2.62 -18.84
N ASN A 75 0.96 2.48 -19.85
CA ASN A 75 2.28 3.14 -19.90
C ASN A 75 2.16 4.67 -19.80
N SER A 76 1.10 5.27 -20.36
CA SER A 76 0.81 6.70 -20.23
C SER A 76 0.65 7.12 -18.76
N ASP A 77 -0.10 6.34 -17.98
CA ASP A 77 -0.37 6.62 -16.56
C ASP A 77 0.88 6.38 -15.71
N LEU A 78 1.67 5.34 -16.03
CA LEU A 78 2.93 5.08 -15.36
C LEU A 78 3.92 6.23 -15.57
N LYS A 79 4.06 6.74 -16.81
CA LYS A 79 4.89 7.92 -17.11
C LYS A 79 4.37 9.18 -16.42
N LYS A 80 3.04 9.35 -16.35
CA LYS A 80 2.41 10.52 -15.76
C LYS A 80 2.56 10.59 -14.24
N TYR A 81 2.35 9.45 -13.54
CA TYR A 81 2.17 9.44 -12.09
C TYR A 81 3.29 8.73 -11.33
N ILE A 82 4.06 7.82 -11.95
CA ILE A 82 4.95 6.92 -11.23
C ILE A 82 6.42 7.24 -11.47
N PHE A 83 6.85 7.35 -12.72
CA PHE A 83 8.26 7.55 -13.04
C PHE A 83 8.65 9.03 -13.07
N ILE A 84 9.83 9.33 -12.53
CA ILE A 84 10.48 10.65 -12.62
C ILE A 84 10.86 10.89 -14.08
N ASN A 85 10.57 12.10 -14.61
CA ASN A 85 10.71 12.37 -16.04
C ASN A 85 12.05 12.96 -16.45
N ASN A 86 12.79 13.57 -15.53
CA ASN A 86 14.00 14.35 -15.83
C ASN A 86 15.02 14.29 -14.69
N GLY A 87 16.19 14.86 -14.94
CA GLY A 87 17.30 14.86 -14.00
C GLY A 87 17.99 13.50 -13.88
N TRP A 88 18.95 13.40 -12.97
CA TRP A 88 19.74 12.20 -12.71
C TRP A 88 18.90 10.99 -12.26
N ALA A 89 17.77 11.22 -11.60
CA ALA A 89 16.84 10.19 -11.16
C ALA A 89 15.77 9.83 -12.23
N LYS A 90 15.93 10.26 -13.48
CA LYS A 90 14.99 9.96 -14.58
C LYS A 90 14.74 8.45 -14.68
N ASN A 91 13.48 8.05 -14.81
CA ASN A 91 12.98 6.66 -14.78
C ASN A 91 13.07 5.97 -13.40
N GLY A 92 13.55 6.65 -12.38
CA GLY A 92 13.36 6.25 -10.99
C GLY A 92 11.96 6.58 -10.48
N THR A 93 11.69 6.29 -9.22
CA THR A 93 10.42 6.56 -8.56
C THR A 93 10.62 6.75 -7.06
N TYR A 94 9.75 7.46 -6.38
CA TYR A 94 9.73 7.43 -4.92
C TYR A 94 8.91 6.25 -4.44
N CYS A 95 9.37 5.64 -3.35
CA CYS A 95 8.68 4.55 -2.66
C CYS A 95 8.31 4.99 -1.24
N ILE A 96 7.07 4.77 -0.85
CA ILE A 96 6.62 4.92 0.54
C ILE A 96 6.24 3.54 1.06
N ILE A 97 6.69 3.24 2.28
CA ILE A 97 6.33 2.04 3.01
C ILE A 97 5.60 2.44 4.28
N ARG A 98 4.48 1.76 4.56
CA ARG A 98 3.74 1.89 5.82
C ARG A 98 3.45 0.50 6.37
N ARG A 99 3.85 0.23 7.62
CA ARG A 99 3.36 -0.94 8.35
C ARG A 99 2.05 -0.55 9.01
N ILE A 100 0.94 -1.06 8.49
CA ILE A 100 -0.41 -0.72 8.93
C ILE A 100 -0.97 -1.93 9.68
N GLN A 101 -1.11 -1.80 11.00
CA GLN A 101 -1.77 -2.79 11.83
C GLN A 101 -3.28 -2.73 11.56
N ILE A 102 -3.91 -3.89 11.41
CA ILE A 102 -5.36 -4.04 11.28
C ILE A 102 -5.90 -4.61 12.59
N HIS A 103 -6.88 -3.95 13.20
CA HIS A 103 -7.60 -4.43 14.37
C HIS A 103 -8.65 -5.44 13.95
N ILE A 104 -8.19 -6.66 13.56
CA ILE A 104 -9.02 -7.65 12.89
C ILE A 104 -10.17 -8.13 13.77
N GLU A 105 -9.97 -8.23 15.09
CA GLU A 105 -11.02 -8.64 16.03
C GLU A 105 -12.14 -7.59 16.15
N THR A 106 -11.83 -6.33 15.95
CA THR A 106 -12.82 -5.24 15.89
C THR A 106 -13.53 -5.26 14.54
N TRP A 107 -12.77 -5.45 13.45
CA TRP A 107 -13.30 -5.56 12.11
C TRP A 107 -14.31 -6.70 11.96
N ASP A 108 -14.01 -7.87 12.55
CA ASP A 108 -14.87 -9.06 12.46
C ASP A 108 -16.23 -8.90 13.15
N ARG A 109 -16.35 -7.96 14.10
CA ARG A 109 -17.62 -7.61 14.76
C ARG A 109 -18.49 -6.65 13.95
N THR A 110 -17.93 -6.01 12.95
CA THR A 110 -18.62 -5.04 12.09
C THR A 110 -19.48 -5.77 11.05
N ALA A 111 -20.74 -5.40 10.94
CA ALA A 111 -21.65 -6.01 9.97
C ALA A 111 -21.16 -5.81 8.53
N LEU A 112 -21.44 -6.78 7.66
CA LEU A 112 -20.96 -6.75 6.25
C LEU A 112 -21.40 -5.47 5.53
N GLU A 113 -22.62 -5.03 5.72
CA GLU A 113 -23.16 -3.82 5.09
C GLU A 113 -22.35 -2.58 5.49
N GLU A 114 -22.00 -2.48 6.76
CA GLU A 114 -21.16 -1.40 7.27
C GLU A 114 -19.71 -1.49 6.75
N GLN A 115 -19.11 -2.70 6.73
CA GLN A 115 -17.81 -2.92 6.12
C GLN A 115 -17.78 -2.44 4.66
N GLU A 116 -18.81 -2.76 3.88
CA GLU A 116 -18.95 -2.34 2.49
C GLU A 116 -19.14 -0.82 2.36
N ALA A 117 -19.89 -0.20 3.27
CA ALA A 117 -20.08 1.25 3.33
C ALA A 117 -18.78 1.99 3.66
N ILE A 118 -17.98 1.48 4.62
CA ILE A 118 -16.66 2.02 4.99
C ILE A 118 -15.73 2.04 3.78
N PHE A 119 -15.67 0.95 3.02
CA PHE A 119 -14.84 0.90 1.81
C PHE A 119 -15.46 1.62 0.61
N GLY A 120 -16.77 1.72 0.53
CA GLY A 120 -17.49 2.19 -0.67
C GLY A 120 -17.55 1.13 -1.78
N ARG A 121 -17.33 -0.15 -1.45
CA ARG A 121 -17.26 -1.28 -2.39
C ARG A 121 -17.85 -2.56 -1.80
N LYS A 122 -18.35 -3.43 -2.68
CA LYS A 122 -18.80 -4.77 -2.33
C LYS A 122 -17.61 -5.68 -2.00
N ARG A 123 -17.64 -6.33 -0.84
CA ARG A 123 -16.57 -7.26 -0.40
C ARG A 123 -16.46 -8.46 -1.33
N SER A 124 -17.58 -9.04 -1.74
CA SER A 124 -17.61 -10.25 -2.57
C SER A 124 -17.02 -10.04 -3.96
N THR A 125 -17.44 -8.99 -4.66
CA THR A 125 -17.09 -8.74 -6.07
C THR A 125 -15.99 -7.71 -6.25
N GLY A 126 -15.78 -6.81 -5.28
CA GLY A 126 -14.93 -5.62 -5.41
C GLY A 126 -15.58 -4.49 -6.20
N ALA A 127 -16.84 -4.65 -6.64
CA ALA A 127 -17.58 -3.61 -7.35
C ALA A 127 -17.79 -2.37 -6.47
N PRO A 128 -17.74 -1.15 -7.03
CA PRO A 128 -18.21 0.02 -6.28
C PRO A 128 -19.68 -0.17 -5.89
N LEU A 129 -20.14 0.45 -4.81
CA LEU A 129 -21.55 0.37 -4.40
C LEU A 129 -22.51 0.92 -5.46
N THR A 130 -22.01 1.74 -6.37
CA THR A 130 -22.71 2.30 -7.52
C THR A 130 -22.58 1.48 -8.80
N GLY A 131 -21.93 0.30 -8.75
CA GLY A 131 -21.66 -0.58 -9.90
C GLY A 131 -21.97 -2.04 -9.63
N LYS A 132 -21.70 -2.90 -10.60
CA LYS A 132 -21.94 -4.36 -10.55
C LYS A 132 -20.66 -5.19 -10.67
N LYS A 133 -19.62 -4.65 -11.32
CA LYS A 133 -18.32 -5.32 -11.56
C LYS A 133 -17.18 -4.54 -10.92
N GLU A 134 -16.09 -5.22 -10.60
CA GLU A 134 -14.91 -4.65 -9.92
C GLU A 134 -14.39 -3.36 -10.58
N PHE A 135 -14.34 -3.34 -11.91
CA PHE A 135 -13.75 -2.26 -12.70
C PHE A 135 -14.77 -1.25 -13.24
N ASP A 136 -16.03 -1.32 -12.80
CA ASP A 136 -17.03 -0.33 -13.16
C ASP A 136 -16.61 1.06 -12.67
N ASN A 137 -17.01 2.07 -13.40
CA ASN A 137 -16.82 3.45 -13.00
C ASN A 137 -17.57 3.75 -11.71
N ILE A 138 -16.91 4.45 -10.82
CA ILE A 138 -17.51 4.92 -9.57
C ILE A 138 -18.25 6.22 -9.84
N ASP A 139 -19.53 6.26 -9.50
CA ASP A 139 -20.30 7.49 -9.43
C ASP A 139 -20.39 7.98 -7.98
N LEU A 140 -19.61 9.00 -7.65
CA LEU A 140 -19.58 9.60 -6.32
C LEU A 140 -20.79 10.52 -6.06
N ASN A 141 -21.58 10.87 -7.09
CA ASN A 141 -22.73 11.74 -6.97
C ASN A 141 -24.05 10.96 -6.90
N ALA A 142 -24.01 9.64 -7.09
CA ALA A 142 -25.19 8.80 -7.00
C ALA A 142 -25.84 8.88 -5.61
N LYS A 143 -27.15 9.10 -5.57
CA LYS A 143 -27.95 9.17 -4.35
C LYS A 143 -28.99 8.05 -4.31
N ASN A 144 -29.33 7.62 -3.11
CA ASN A 144 -30.41 6.68 -2.85
C ASN A 144 -31.78 7.38 -2.85
N SER A 145 -32.85 6.62 -2.64
CA SER A 145 -34.24 7.14 -2.60
C SER A 145 -34.49 8.16 -1.48
N LYS A 146 -33.61 8.24 -0.48
CA LYS A 146 -33.67 9.20 0.63
C LYS A 146 -32.87 10.47 0.35
N GLY A 147 -32.18 10.56 -0.80
CA GLY A 147 -31.33 11.70 -1.14
C GLY A 147 -29.91 11.63 -0.54
N GLU A 148 -29.52 10.54 0.14
CA GLU A 148 -28.20 10.31 0.71
C GLU A 148 -27.26 9.75 -0.35
N TYR A 149 -25.94 10.04 -0.26
CA TYR A 149 -24.96 9.44 -1.17
C TYR A 149 -24.89 7.92 -0.99
N VAL A 150 -24.91 7.18 -2.10
CA VAL A 150 -24.74 5.71 -2.11
C VAL A 150 -23.35 5.31 -1.61
N ILE A 151 -22.33 6.10 -1.94
CA ILE A 151 -21.00 5.98 -1.35
C ILE A 151 -20.83 7.14 -0.38
N ASP A 152 -20.80 6.82 0.91
CA ASP A 152 -20.70 7.78 2.01
C ASP A 152 -19.55 8.79 1.79
N GLU A 153 -19.72 10.02 2.29
CA GLU A 153 -18.73 11.08 2.18
C GLU A 153 -17.41 10.72 2.84
N ASN A 154 -17.45 9.91 3.89
CA ASN A 154 -16.30 9.43 4.65
C ASN A 154 -15.84 8.01 4.24
N ALA A 155 -16.35 7.48 3.12
CA ALA A 155 -15.91 6.19 2.60
C ALA A 155 -14.49 6.27 2.03
N HIS A 156 -13.65 5.29 2.37
CA HIS A 156 -12.25 5.22 1.94
C HIS A 156 -12.05 5.47 0.45
N THR A 157 -12.83 4.82 -0.39
CA THR A 157 -12.71 4.96 -1.86
C THR A 157 -13.05 6.37 -2.35
N ARG A 158 -14.03 7.05 -1.74
CA ARG A 158 -14.37 8.44 -2.08
C ARG A 158 -13.21 9.36 -1.76
N LEU A 159 -12.76 9.37 -0.51
CA LEU A 159 -11.70 10.25 -0.03
C LEU A 159 -10.40 10.05 -0.82
N ALA A 160 -10.03 8.80 -1.12
CA ALA A 160 -8.84 8.51 -1.92
C ALA A 160 -8.93 9.05 -3.37
N ARG A 161 -10.14 9.17 -3.95
CA ARG A 161 -10.34 9.66 -5.33
C ARG A 161 -10.45 11.17 -5.46
N GLU A 162 -10.92 11.85 -4.45
CA GLU A 162 -11.06 13.32 -4.46
C GLU A 162 -9.76 14.05 -4.70
N VAL A 163 -8.63 13.46 -4.32
CA VAL A 163 -7.28 14.04 -4.47
C VAL A 163 -6.84 14.17 -5.94
N LYS A 164 -7.52 13.53 -6.91
CA LYS A 164 -7.24 13.60 -8.36
C LYS A 164 -5.79 13.29 -8.74
N THR A 165 -5.09 12.48 -7.94
CA THR A 165 -3.76 11.95 -8.23
C THR A 165 -3.77 10.43 -8.18
N SER A 166 -2.65 9.80 -8.54
CA SER A 166 -2.55 8.34 -8.55
C SER A 166 -1.18 7.88 -8.03
N ILE A 167 -1.19 6.80 -7.30
CA ILE A 167 -0.02 6.07 -6.84
C ILE A 167 -0.15 4.60 -7.28
N LYS A 168 0.96 3.89 -7.45
CA LYS A 168 0.94 2.46 -7.73
C LYS A 168 1.19 1.67 -6.45
N ARG A 169 0.16 1.02 -5.95
CA ARG A 169 0.24 0.21 -4.73
C ARG A 169 0.69 -1.21 -5.05
N ARG A 170 1.61 -1.72 -4.23
CA ARG A 170 2.06 -3.11 -4.21
C ARG A 170 2.13 -3.58 -2.76
N ALA A 171 0.97 -3.61 -2.12
CA ALA A 171 0.84 -3.99 -0.74
C ALA A 171 0.93 -5.50 -0.54
N TYR A 172 1.34 -5.92 0.65
CA TYR A 172 1.36 -7.30 1.11
C TYR A 172 0.67 -7.40 2.46
N ASN A 173 -0.01 -8.51 2.70
CA ASN A 173 -0.49 -8.83 4.04
C ASN A 173 0.68 -9.29 4.90
N TYR A 174 0.62 -9.07 6.21
CA TYR A 174 1.53 -9.68 7.17
C TYR A 174 0.75 -10.28 8.36
N ASN A 175 1.36 -11.25 9.02
CA ASN A 175 0.88 -11.83 10.27
C ASN A 175 2.09 -12.27 11.09
N ASP A 176 2.37 -11.53 12.15
CA ASP A 176 3.52 -11.75 13.04
C ASP A 176 3.10 -12.49 14.33
N GLY A 177 1.94 -13.16 14.28
CA GLY A 177 1.43 -13.95 15.38
C GLY A 177 0.56 -13.14 16.33
N THR A 178 0.70 -13.39 17.64
CA THR A 178 -0.16 -12.81 18.66
C THR A 178 0.63 -11.80 19.50
N ASN A 179 0.04 -10.65 19.75
CA ASN A 179 0.58 -9.69 20.70
C ASN A 179 0.41 -10.21 22.14
N ALA A 180 1.50 -10.52 22.81
CA ALA A 180 1.50 -11.13 24.14
C ALA A 180 0.81 -10.26 25.22
N LYS A 181 0.74 -8.93 25.04
CA LYS A 181 0.12 -8.02 26.00
C LYS A 181 -1.39 -7.95 25.87
N THR A 182 -1.90 -8.03 24.63
CA THR A 182 -3.34 -7.83 24.35
C THR A 182 -4.07 -9.14 24.04
N GLY A 183 -3.37 -10.19 23.65
CA GLY A 183 -3.93 -11.44 23.14
C GLY A 183 -4.46 -11.34 21.70
N ASN A 184 -4.46 -10.17 21.11
CA ASN A 184 -4.92 -9.95 19.73
C ASN A 184 -3.84 -10.32 18.70
N LEU A 185 -4.25 -10.55 17.45
CA LEU A 185 -3.31 -10.80 16.36
C LEU A 185 -2.51 -9.53 16.03
N ASP A 186 -1.19 -9.68 15.85
CA ASP A 186 -0.35 -8.66 15.21
C ASP A 186 -0.34 -8.91 13.70
N THR A 187 -1.34 -8.36 13.05
CA THR A 187 -1.60 -8.60 11.64
C THR A 187 -1.96 -7.29 10.93
N GLY A 188 -1.74 -7.26 9.61
CA GLY A 188 -2.04 -6.04 8.88
C GLY A 188 -1.57 -6.02 7.44
N LEU A 189 -1.29 -4.81 6.99
CA LEU A 189 -0.88 -4.51 5.62
C LEU A 189 0.50 -3.82 5.62
N LEU A 190 1.47 -4.45 5.00
CA LEU A 190 2.67 -3.76 4.55
C LEU A 190 2.32 -3.01 3.28
N PHE A 191 1.89 -1.77 3.45
CA PHE A 191 1.52 -0.90 2.36
C PHE A 191 2.79 -0.36 1.70
N ILE A 192 2.97 -0.69 0.43
CA ILE A 192 4.06 -0.18 -0.40
C ILE A 192 3.43 0.54 -1.58
N CYS A 193 3.85 1.77 -1.83
CA CYS A 193 3.41 2.50 -3.01
C CYS A 193 4.55 3.24 -3.70
N PHE A 194 4.38 3.41 -5.01
CA PHE A 194 5.31 4.08 -5.90
C PHE A 194 4.65 5.27 -6.55
N GLN A 195 5.38 6.39 -6.63
CA GLN A 195 4.92 7.65 -7.19
C GLN A 195 6.08 8.52 -7.67
N LYS A 196 5.78 9.42 -8.60
CA LYS A 196 6.75 10.38 -9.14
C LYS A 196 7.22 11.43 -8.12
N SER A 197 6.34 11.77 -7.17
CA SER A 197 6.60 12.74 -6.11
C SER A 197 5.98 12.26 -4.81
N ILE A 198 6.70 12.41 -3.71
CA ILE A 198 6.21 12.11 -2.35
C ILE A 198 4.92 12.90 -2.04
N GLN A 199 4.78 14.11 -2.62
CA GLN A 199 3.60 14.95 -2.42
C GLN A 199 2.28 14.27 -2.85
N GLN A 200 2.31 13.34 -3.82
CA GLN A 200 1.12 12.57 -4.22
C GLN A 200 0.60 11.74 -3.05
N PHE A 201 1.51 11.04 -2.36
CA PHE A 201 1.15 10.27 -1.16
C PHE A 201 0.68 11.18 -0.03
N ILE A 202 1.40 12.25 0.25
CA ILE A 202 1.05 13.21 1.32
C ILE A 202 -0.38 13.76 1.11
N ASN A 203 -0.71 14.15 -0.11
CA ASN A 203 -2.04 14.67 -0.42
C ASN A 203 -3.14 13.63 -0.19
N ILE A 204 -2.92 12.37 -0.60
CA ILE A 204 -3.86 11.26 -0.34
C ILE A 204 -3.98 11.00 1.16
N GLN A 205 -2.85 10.89 1.87
CA GLN A 205 -2.81 10.62 3.30
C GLN A 205 -3.51 11.73 4.11
N ASN A 206 -3.30 12.99 3.75
CA ASN A 206 -3.97 14.11 4.41
C ASN A 206 -5.50 14.05 4.21
N ASN A 207 -5.96 13.70 3.01
CA ASN A 207 -7.40 13.58 2.75
C ASN A 207 -8.04 12.38 3.47
N LEU A 208 -7.33 11.27 3.58
CA LEU A 208 -7.78 10.08 4.33
C LEU A 208 -7.72 10.30 5.86
N GLY A 209 -6.79 11.12 6.32
CA GLY A 209 -6.40 11.19 7.72
C GLY A 209 -7.44 11.71 8.69
N HIS A 210 -8.42 12.51 8.26
CA HIS A 210 -9.35 13.17 9.17
C HIS A 210 -10.72 12.48 9.25
N ASN A 211 -11.24 11.98 8.12
CA ASN A 211 -12.64 11.56 8.04
C ASN A 211 -12.83 10.13 7.52
N ASP A 212 -11.77 9.43 7.16
CA ASP A 212 -11.87 8.05 6.66
C ASP A 212 -12.35 7.13 7.78
N LYS A 213 -13.53 6.54 7.62
CA LYS A 213 -14.11 5.57 8.56
C LYS A 213 -13.21 4.34 8.76
N LEU A 214 -12.33 4.03 7.80
CA LEU A 214 -11.37 2.93 7.94
C LEU A 214 -10.37 3.17 9.07
N ASN A 215 -10.13 4.42 9.46
CA ASN A 215 -9.20 4.79 10.53
C ASN A 215 -9.56 4.21 11.91
N GLU A 216 -10.80 3.78 12.12
CA GLU A 216 -11.22 3.10 13.35
C GLU A 216 -10.66 1.68 13.48
N TYR A 217 -10.27 1.08 12.35
CA TYR A 217 -9.87 -0.33 12.25
C TYR A 217 -8.39 -0.52 11.95
N ILE A 218 -7.63 0.56 11.80
CA ILE A 218 -6.21 0.50 11.46
C ILE A 218 -5.38 1.45 12.31
N THR A 219 -4.10 1.11 12.49
CA THR A 219 -3.10 2.00 13.09
C THR A 219 -1.82 1.91 12.29
N HIS A 220 -1.26 3.05 11.93
CA HIS A 220 0.03 3.11 11.23
C HIS A 220 1.16 2.96 12.26
N ARG A 221 1.86 1.83 12.23
CA ARG A 221 2.93 1.48 13.18
C ARG A 221 4.32 1.75 12.65
N GLY A 222 4.53 1.76 11.35
CA GLY A 222 5.82 2.04 10.75
C GLY A 222 5.71 2.89 9.49
N SER A 223 6.75 3.67 9.22
CA SER A 223 6.80 4.54 8.03
C SER A 223 8.23 4.72 7.57
N ALA A 224 8.45 4.61 6.24
CA ALA A 224 9.71 4.97 5.61
C ALA A 224 9.49 5.47 4.18
N SER A 225 10.41 6.30 3.68
CA SER A 225 10.40 6.79 2.32
C SER A 225 11.75 6.63 1.66
N PHE A 226 11.77 6.20 0.41
CA PHE A 226 12.99 5.93 -0.34
C PHE A 226 12.88 6.46 -1.77
N LEU A 227 14.02 6.83 -2.34
CA LEU A 227 14.18 6.99 -3.77
C LEU A 227 14.59 5.64 -4.37
N VAL A 228 13.78 5.14 -5.28
CA VAL A 228 14.10 3.95 -6.07
C VAL A 228 14.83 4.40 -7.33
N LEU A 229 16.09 4.01 -7.45
CA LEU A 229 16.94 4.38 -8.56
C LEU A 229 16.43 3.79 -9.89
N PRO A 230 16.77 4.40 -11.03
CA PRO A 230 16.44 3.83 -12.34
C PRO A 230 17.07 2.46 -12.53
N GLY A 231 16.44 1.63 -13.36
CA GLY A 231 16.98 0.31 -13.70
C GLY A 231 18.31 0.40 -14.45
N ILE A 232 19.15 -0.62 -14.25
CA ILE A 232 20.48 -0.72 -14.84
C ILE A 232 20.38 -0.84 -16.37
N GLN A 233 21.20 -0.09 -17.09
CA GLN A 233 21.43 -0.29 -18.53
C GLN A 233 22.46 -1.39 -18.75
N LYS A 234 22.49 -1.99 -19.96
CA LYS A 234 23.47 -3.03 -20.29
C LYS A 234 24.89 -2.48 -20.15
N GLY A 235 25.69 -3.09 -19.29
CA GLY A 235 27.08 -2.68 -19.01
C GLY A 235 27.22 -1.63 -17.90
N GLY A 236 26.11 -1.14 -17.32
CA GLY A 236 26.10 -0.20 -16.21
C GLY A 236 25.90 -0.85 -14.84
N TYR A 237 25.68 -0.03 -13.83
CA TYR A 237 25.42 -0.43 -12.44
C TYR A 237 24.34 0.42 -11.79
N ILE A 238 23.78 -0.06 -10.68
CA ILE A 238 22.75 0.69 -9.92
C ILE A 238 23.35 1.99 -9.39
N GLY A 239 22.69 3.11 -9.67
CA GLY A 239 23.13 4.44 -9.20
C GLY A 239 24.18 5.11 -10.10
N GLU A 240 24.51 4.55 -11.25
CA GLU A 240 25.46 5.15 -12.19
C GLU A 240 25.18 6.65 -12.47
N THR A 241 23.90 6.98 -12.61
CA THR A 241 23.45 8.37 -12.86
C THR A 241 23.65 9.34 -11.69
N LEU A 242 24.03 8.86 -10.51
CA LEU A 242 24.41 9.71 -9.38
C LEU A 242 25.81 10.29 -9.53
N PHE A 243 26.64 9.65 -10.33
CA PHE A 243 28.06 9.95 -10.47
C PHE A 243 28.45 10.44 -11.88
N SER A 244 27.46 10.64 -12.75
CA SER A 244 27.60 11.13 -14.13
C SER A 244 27.29 12.63 -14.26
#